data_0d9ab4363d5891bc7abc6f50f7a68e9d
#
_entry.id   0d9ab4363d5891bc7abc6f50f7a68e9d
#
_cell.length_a   1.000
_cell.length_b   1.000
_cell.length_c   1.000
_cell.angle_alpha   90.00
_cell.angle_beta   90.00
_cell.angle_gamma   90.00
#
_symmetry.space_group_name_H-M   'P 1'
#
loop_
_entity.id
_entity.type
_entity.pdbx_description
1 polymer ?
#
loop_
_entity_poly.entity_id
_entity_poly.type
_entity_poly.pdbx_seq_one_letter_code
_entity_poly.pdbx_strand_id
1 'polypeptide(L)'
;MELTRPAAPAAPADTTNSRRWLALAFIALAQLMVVLDVTIVNIALPSAQRALGASDADRQWVITAYTLAFGSLLLLGGRIADYTGRKRTFLIGVSGFAAASALGGASANFGMLLTARAIQGGFGALLAPSALSLLAVTFTDARDRAKAFGIYGAIAAGGGAVGLLLGGLLTQYLDWRWCLYVNVPIALVAGLGASALLRDSRTPGRARFDIPGVVLVTTGLVAVVYACSQAEPHGWSSATVIGSLVAGAVLLTAFVAVEARVAEPLLPLRIVLDRTRGSAYLAVALVAVGMFCVFLFFTYQMQIVMGYSPVLTGVAFLPMTGAVLVSAGGIASRLIAHVPPRALIVPGLALVAGGLFWASRLSAGSSYTDVILPAELLIGFGMGWVMAPSMNYATYRVEPGDAGVASATVNTGQQIGASVGTALLNTIATSATAAYLASHAPSRTLHADALVHGFARGYTVGAVIVAAAAVIVAALMNTPRPASGTVEPAPAFSG
;
A
#
# COMPACT_ATOMS: atom_id res chain seq x y z
N MET A 1 -71.90 -12.21 -5.48
CA MET A 1 -71.22 -12.08 -6.77
C MET A 1 -69.96 -11.25 -6.46
N GLU A 2 -68.92 -11.95 -5.99
CA GLU A 2 -67.64 -11.37 -5.57
C GLU A 2 -66.76 -11.19 -6.79
N LEU A 3 -66.49 -9.94 -7.14
CA LEU A 3 -65.59 -9.59 -8.24
C LEU A 3 -64.14 -9.82 -7.78
N THR A 4 -63.51 -10.93 -8.20
CA THR A 4 -62.10 -11.16 -8.09
C THR A 4 -61.34 -10.10 -8.87
N ARG A 5 -60.64 -9.20 -8.12
CA ARG A 5 -59.64 -8.29 -8.71
C ARG A 5 -58.52 -9.12 -9.35
N PRO A 6 -58.15 -8.83 -10.59
CA PRO A 6 -56.97 -9.47 -11.20
C PRO A 6 -55.71 -9.03 -10.42
N ALA A 7 -54.85 -10.01 -10.12
CA ALA A 7 -53.56 -9.77 -9.52
C ALA A 7 -52.74 -8.82 -10.40
N ALA A 8 -52.19 -7.76 -9.77
CA ALA A 8 -51.31 -6.83 -10.45
C ALA A 8 -50.12 -7.61 -11.00
N PRO A 9 -49.64 -7.32 -12.22
CA PRO A 9 -48.46 -7.98 -12.79
C PRO A 9 -47.27 -7.70 -11.90
N ALA A 10 -46.52 -8.76 -11.57
CA ALA A 10 -45.30 -8.68 -10.81
C ALA A 10 -44.38 -7.63 -11.47
N ALA A 11 -43.95 -6.64 -10.69
CA ALA A 11 -43.02 -5.63 -11.15
C ALA A 11 -41.79 -6.32 -11.77
N PRO A 12 -41.26 -5.86 -12.92
CA PRO A 12 -40.11 -6.47 -13.55
C PRO A 12 -38.97 -6.45 -12.57
N ALA A 13 -38.33 -7.62 -12.33
CA ALA A 13 -37.21 -7.78 -11.47
C ALA A 13 -36.16 -6.70 -11.79
N ASP A 14 -35.68 -6.01 -10.75
CA ASP A 14 -34.90 -4.78 -10.80
C ASP A 14 -33.53 -5.02 -11.48
N THR A 15 -33.56 -5.08 -12.83
CA THR A 15 -32.38 -5.33 -13.68
C THR A 15 -31.31 -4.27 -13.48
N THR A 16 -31.67 -3.08 -13.02
CA THR A 16 -30.76 -1.99 -12.62
C THR A 16 -29.99 -2.32 -11.37
N ASN A 17 -30.62 -3.00 -10.41
CA ASN A 17 -29.97 -3.39 -9.15
C ASN A 17 -28.92 -4.47 -9.40
N SER A 18 -29.22 -5.52 -10.14
CA SER A 18 -28.27 -6.58 -10.49
C SER A 18 -27.06 -6.06 -11.27
N ARG A 19 -27.24 -5.10 -12.17
CA ARG A 19 -26.15 -4.52 -12.99
C ARG A 19 -25.13 -3.74 -12.14
N ARG A 20 -25.56 -3.00 -11.11
CA ARG A 20 -24.61 -2.24 -10.26
C ARG A 20 -23.78 -3.14 -9.33
N TRP A 21 -24.35 -4.28 -8.86
CA TRP A 21 -23.59 -5.27 -8.08
C TRP A 21 -22.61 -6.05 -8.95
N LEU A 22 -22.94 -6.34 -10.20
CA LEU A 22 -21.99 -6.88 -11.17
C LEU A 22 -20.85 -5.88 -11.49
N ALA A 23 -21.19 -4.59 -11.64
CA ALA A 23 -20.17 -3.56 -11.82
C ALA A 23 -19.20 -3.49 -10.63
N LEU A 24 -19.72 -3.63 -9.38
CA LEU A 24 -18.87 -3.76 -8.18
C LEU A 24 -17.91 -4.94 -8.29
N ALA A 25 -18.37 -6.10 -8.78
CA ALA A 25 -17.52 -7.28 -8.89
C ALA A 25 -16.28 -7.02 -9.78
N PHE A 26 -16.46 -6.31 -10.91
CA PHE A 26 -15.34 -5.97 -11.80
C PHE A 26 -14.44 -4.87 -11.26
N ILE A 27 -14.99 -3.88 -10.56
CA ILE A 27 -14.19 -2.86 -9.84
C ILE A 27 -13.37 -3.53 -8.73
N ALA A 28 -13.99 -4.43 -7.97
CA ALA A 28 -13.36 -5.17 -6.89
C ALA A 28 -12.29 -6.17 -7.39
N LEU A 29 -12.52 -6.77 -8.57
CA LEU A 29 -11.52 -7.63 -9.23
C LEU A 29 -10.28 -6.84 -9.66
N ALA A 30 -10.45 -5.61 -10.16
CA ALA A 30 -9.32 -4.73 -10.46
C ALA A 30 -8.56 -4.30 -9.19
N GLN A 31 -9.27 -4.05 -8.09
CA GLN A 31 -8.62 -3.78 -6.79
C GLN A 31 -7.87 -5.01 -6.26
N LEU A 32 -8.49 -6.18 -6.37
CA LEU A 32 -7.82 -7.44 -6.01
C LEU A 32 -6.52 -7.61 -6.79
N MET A 33 -6.53 -7.35 -8.11
CA MET A 33 -5.33 -7.39 -8.96
C MET A 33 -4.20 -6.50 -8.43
N VAL A 34 -4.52 -5.24 -8.07
CA VAL A 34 -3.52 -4.30 -7.51
C VAL A 34 -2.93 -4.82 -6.20
N VAL A 35 -3.77 -5.36 -5.31
CA VAL A 35 -3.32 -5.90 -4.01
C VAL A 35 -2.52 -7.19 -4.19
N LEU A 36 -2.99 -8.07 -5.07
CA LEU A 36 -2.27 -9.30 -5.42
C LEU A 36 -0.88 -8.99 -5.95
N ASP A 37 -0.76 -8.04 -6.88
CA ASP A 37 0.51 -7.68 -7.51
C ASP A 37 1.57 -7.26 -6.49
N VAL A 38 1.20 -6.46 -5.51
CA VAL A 38 2.12 -6.01 -4.44
C VAL A 38 2.63 -7.18 -3.60
N THR A 39 1.76 -8.14 -3.28
CA THR A 39 2.10 -9.26 -2.38
C THR A 39 2.73 -10.44 -3.10
N ILE A 40 2.26 -10.77 -4.29
CA ILE A 40 2.80 -11.84 -5.15
C ILE A 40 4.28 -11.62 -5.45
N VAL A 41 4.66 -10.38 -5.82
CA VAL A 41 6.04 -10.03 -6.21
C VAL A 41 7.01 -10.23 -5.05
N ASN A 42 6.61 -9.99 -3.80
CA ASN A 42 7.46 -10.23 -2.63
C ASN A 42 7.93 -11.69 -2.54
N ILE A 43 7.01 -12.65 -2.75
CA ILE A 43 7.32 -14.09 -2.71
C ILE A 43 8.18 -14.52 -3.91
N ALA A 44 7.95 -13.92 -5.08
CA ALA A 44 8.66 -14.23 -6.32
C ALA A 44 10.06 -13.59 -6.37
N LEU A 45 10.32 -12.55 -5.58
CA LEU A 45 11.51 -11.70 -5.68
C LEU A 45 12.83 -12.47 -5.57
N PRO A 46 13.05 -13.43 -4.64
CA PRO A 46 14.30 -14.21 -4.58
C PRO A 46 14.55 -15.02 -5.85
N SER A 47 13.50 -15.54 -6.49
CA SER A 47 13.60 -16.29 -7.74
C SER A 47 13.87 -15.37 -8.92
N ALA A 48 13.23 -14.22 -9.00
CA ALA A 48 13.47 -13.19 -10.01
C ALA A 48 14.89 -12.63 -9.90
N GLN A 49 15.37 -12.35 -8.70
CA GLN A 49 16.72 -11.87 -8.41
C GLN A 49 17.77 -12.83 -8.96
N ARG A 50 17.65 -14.12 -8.65
CA ARG A 50 18.57 -15.16 -9.15
C ARG A 50 18.52 -15.29 -10.67
N ALA A 51 17.31 -15.28 -11.25
CA ALA A 51 17.13 -15.46 -12.70
C ALA A 51 17.66 -14.29 -13.53
N LEU A 52 17.61 -13.06 -12.99
CA LEU A 52 18.04 -11.84 -13.69
C LEU A 52 19.42 -11.33 -13.25
N GLY A 53 20.08 -12.02 -12.31
CA GLY A 53 21.42 -11.66 -11.83
C GLY A 53 21.47 -10.33 -11.07
N ALA A 54 20.40 -9.96 -10.37
CA ALA A 54 20.35 -8.72 -9.62
C ALA A 54 21.12 -8.83 -8.29
N SER A 55 21.78 -7.74 -7.89
CA SER A 55 22.48 -7.69 -6.60
C SER A 55 21.53 -7.59 -5.42
N ASP A 56 22.00 -7.89 -4.20
CA ASP A 56 21.24 -7.70 -2.97
C ASP A 56 20.91 -6.23 -2.70
N ALA A 57 21.75 -5.30 -3.14
CA ALA A 57 21.50 -3.87 -3.07
C ALA A 57 20.39 -3.42 -4.03
N ASP A 58 20.30 -4.03 -5.22
CA ASP A 58 19.36 -3.63 -6.26
C ASP A 58 17.96 -4.24 -6.09
N ARG A 59 17.84 -5.41 -5.45
CA ARG A 59 16.57 -6.16 -5.34
C ARG A 59 15.39 -5.32 -4.83
N GLN A 60 15.65 -4.37 -3.94
CA GLN A 60 14.65 -3.46 -3.39
C GLN A 60 13.94 -2.63 -4.46
N TRP A 61 14.64 -2.33 -5.58
CA TRP A 61 14.09 -1.48 -6.63
C TRP A 61 12.86 -2.09 -7.32
N VAL A 62 12.70 -3.41 -7.30
CA VAL A 62 11.51 -4.07 -7.86
C VAL A 62 10.25 -3.64 -7.11
N ILE A 63 10.34 -3.46 -5.80
CA ILE A 63 9.25 -2.95 -4.94
C ILE A 63 9.19 -1.43 -5.03
N THR A 64 10.34 -0.77 -4.85
CA THR A 64 10.44 0.69 -4.74
C THR A 64 10.02 1.41 -6.02
N ALA A 65 10.40 0.91 -7.21
CA ALA A 65 10.00 1.51 -8.48
C ALA A 65 8.48 1.57 -8.65
N TYR A 66 7.79 0.50 -8.26
CA TYR A 66 6.33 0.44 -8.27
C TYR A 66 5.72 1.40 -7.23
N THR A 67 6.12 1.27 -5.96
CA THR A 67 5.51 2.04 -4.85
C THR A 67 5.77 3.53 -4.97
N LEU A 68 6.94 3.92 -5.47
CA LEU A 68 7.32 5.30 -5.72
C LEU A 68 6.49 5.91 -6.85
N ALA A 69 6.38 5.24 -8.00
CA ALA A 69 5.56 5.70 -9.11
C ALA A 69 4.07 5.74 -8.72
N PHE A 70 3.59 4.71 -8.04
CA PHE A 70 2.21 4.63 -7.56
C PHE A 70 1.90 5.76 -6.57
N GLY A 71 2.72 5.94 -5.54
CA GLY A 71 2.49 6.91 -4.47
C GLY A 71 2.57 8.36 -4.95
N SER A 72 3.58 8.70 -5.76
CA SER A 72 3.79 10.07 -6.25
C SER A 72 2.72 10.51 -7.27
N LEU A 73 2.17 9.59 -8.05
CA LEU A 73 1.17 9.87 -9.08
C LEU A 73 -0.28 9.67 -8.63
N LEU A 74 -0.52 9.14 -7.42
CA LEU A 74 -1.85 8.76 -6.96
C LEU A 74 -2.82 9.95 -6.90
N LEU A 75 -2.37 11.09 -6.37
CA LEU A 75 -3.17 12.32 -6.28
C LEU A 75 -3.49 12.87 -7.68
N LEU A 76 -2.52 12.86 -8.58
CA LEU A 76 -2.73 13.23 -9.98
C LEU A 76 -3.73 12.30 -10.66
N GLY A 77 -3.63 10.99 -10.42
CA GLY A 77 -4.54 9.97 -10.98
C GLY A 77 -6.00 10.22 -10.59
N GLY A 78 -6.24 10.64 -9.34
CA GLY A 78 -7.57 11.05 -8.88
C GLY A 78 -8.12 12.25 -9.66
N ARG A 79 -7.31 13.30 -9.83
CA ARG A 79 -7.67 14.48 -10.62
C ARG A 79 -7.93 14.13 -12.09
N ILE A 80 -7.08 13.31 -12.69
CA ILE A 80 -7.29 12.82 -14.06
C ILE A 80 -8.64 12.11 -14.17
N ALA A 81 -8.99 11.22 -13.23
CA ALA A 81 -10.25 10.49 -13.25
C ALA A 81 -11.47 11.41 -13.19
N ASP A 82 -11.43 12.46 -12.39
CA ASP A 82 -12.55 13.39 -12.27
C ASP A 82 -12.80 14.21 -13.54
N TYR A 83 -11.76 14.63 -14.26
CA TYR A 83 -11.89 15.49 -15.43
C TYR A 83 -11.98 14.75 -16.76
N THR A 84 -11.21 13.67 -16.95
CA THR A 84 -11.23 12.91 -18.23
C THR A 84 -12.36 11.88 -18.30
N GLY A 85 -12.93 11.54 -17.15
CA GLY A 85 -13.99 10.55 -17.00
C GLY A 85 -13.51 9.32 -16.22
N ARG A 86 -14.24 8.97 -15.19
CA ARG A 86 -13.90 7.89 -14.25
C ARG A 86 -13.78 6.53 -14.91
N LYS A 87 -14.73 6.19 -15.78
CA LYS A 87 -14.70 4.94 -16.56
C LYS A 87 -13.49 4.87 -17.48
N ARG A 88 -13.22 5.95 -18.23
CA ARG A 88 -12.09 5.99 -19.17
C ARG A 88 -10.78 5.82 -18.43
N THR A 89 -10.56 6.58 -17.34
CA THR A 89 -9.35 6.50 -16.53
C THR A 89 -9.18 5.11 -15.92
N PHE A 90 -10.26 4.49 -15.44
CA PHE A 90 -10.25 3.13 -14.94
C PHE A 90 -9.81 2.13 -16.02
N LEU A 91 -10.38 2.19 -17.23
CA LEU A 91 -10.02 1.30 -18.34
C LEU A 91 -8.58 1.50 -18.81
N ILE A 92 -8.10 2.75 -18.90
CA ILE A 92 -6.69 3.06 -19.19
C ILE A 92 -5.80 2.48 -18.09
N GLY A 93 -6.15 2.68 -16.81
CA GLY A 93 -5.43 2.13 -15.67
C GLY A 93 -5.32 0.61 -15.72
N VAL A 94 -6.44 -0.11 -15.92
CA VAL A 94 -6.47 -1.58 -16.01
C VAL A 94 -5.64 -2.08 -17.20
N SER A 95 -5.85 -1.51 -18.39
CA SER A 95 -5.15 -1.95 -19.61
C SER A 95 -3.65 -1.67 -19.54
N GLY A 96 -3.26 -0.48 -19.07
CA GLY A 96 -1.86 -0.11 -18.91
C GLY A 96 -1.16 -0.91 -17.82
N PHE A 97 -1.85 -1.20 -16.71
CA PHE A 97 -1.35 -2.07 -15.65
C PHE A 97 -1.09 -3.48 -16.18
N ALA A 98 -2.01 -4.05 -16.95
CA ALA A 98 -1.86 -5.37 -17.57
C ALA A 98 -0.71 -5.40 -18.58
N ALA A 99 -0.58 -4.38 -19.43
CA ALA A 99 0.49 -4.28 -20.43
C ALA A 99 1.87 -4.18 -19.75
N ALA A 100 1.97 -3.34 -18.70
CA ALA A 100 3.19 -3.22 -17.90
C ALA A 100 3.52 -4.52 -17.16
N SER A 101 2.50 -5.21 -16.65
CA SER A 101 2.66 -6.52 -16.00
C SER A 101 3.15 -7.59 -16.97
N ALA A 102 2.59 -7.63 -18.19
CA ALA A 102 3.06 -8.51 -19.25
C ALA A 102 4.52 -8.21 -19.64
N LEU A 103 4.88 -6.93 -19.76
CA LEU A 103 6.26 -6.50 -20.00
C LEU A 103 7.20 -6.97 -18.88
N GLY A 104 6.78 -6.85 -17.62
CA GLY A 104 7.52 -7.33 -16.45
C GLY A 104 7.71 -8.85 -16.45
N GLY A 105 6.68 -9.62 -16.81
CA GLY A 105 6.77 -11.07 -16.97
C GLY A 105 7.70 -11.50 -18.11
N ALA A 106 7.76 -10.71 -19.19
CA ALA A 106 8.66 -10.94 -20.32
C ALA A 106 10.09 -10.43 -20.11
N SER A 107 10.44 -9.93 -18.91
CA SER A 107 11.74 -9.30 -18.65
C SER A 107 12.91 -10.22 -18.93
N ALA A 108 13.80 -9.79 -19.82
CA ALA A 108 15.05 -10.47 -20.16
C ALA A 108 16.21 -10.02 -19.26
N ASN A 109 16.09 -8.86 -18.62
CA ASN A 109 17.09 -8.30 -17.72
C ASN A 109 16.43 -7.50 -16.59
N PHE A 110 17.21 -7.17 -15.57
CA PHE A 110 16.72 -6.49 -14.39
C PHE A 110 16.18 -5.08 -14.70
N GLY A 111 16.84 -4.31 -15.59
CA GLY A 111 16.40 -2.97 -15.97
C GLY A 111 15.03 -2.96 -16.65
N MET A 112 14.73 -3.97 -17.49
CA MET A 112 13.40 -4.13 -18.07
C MET A 112 12.32 -4.40 -17.01
N LEU A 113 12.63 -5.24 -16.02
CA LEU A 113 11.73 -5.49 -14.91
C LEU A 113 11.46 -4.20 -14.12
N LEU A 114 12.49 -3.42 -13.79
CA LEU A 114 12.33 -2.14 -13.06
C LEU A 114 11.47 -1.14 -13.84
N THR A 115 11.74 -1.02 -15.15
CA THR A 115 10.95 -0.13 -16.03
C THR A 115 9.49 -0.56 -16.07
N ALA A 116 9.23 -1.85 -16.21
CA ALA A 116 7.87 -2.40 -16.16
C ALA A 116 7.18 -2.11 -14.82
N ARG A 117 7.90 -2.27 -13.70
CA ARG A 117 7.37 -1.95 -12.36
C ARG A 117 7.03 -0.47 -12.19
N ALA A 118 7.89 0.44 -12.65
CA ALA A 118 7.62 1.87 -12.61
C ALA A 118 6.37 2.25 -13.44
N ILE A 119 6.26 1.72 -14.66
CA ILE A 119 5.10 1.94 -15.54
C ILE A 119 3.83 1.36 -14.89
N GLN A 120 3.91 0.16 -14.32
CA GLN A 120 2.81 -0.51 -13.64
C GLN A 120 2.33 0.31 -12.43
N GLY A 121 3.23 0.86 -11.63
CA GLY A 121 2.90 1.78 -10.52
C GLY A 121 2.17 3.03 -11.01
N GLY A 122 2.60 3.63 -12.13
CA GLY A 122 1.94 4.77 -12.75
C GLY A 122 0.50 4.47 -13.18
N PHE A 123 0.24 3.33 -13.82
CA PHE A 123 -1.12 2.92 -14.17
C PHE A 123 -1.94 2.51 -12.96
N GLY A 124 -1.33 1.91 -11.93
CA GLY A 124 -1.96 1.67 -10.64
C GLY A 124 -2.48 2.96 -9.98
N ALA A 125 -1.70 4.05 -10.11
CA ALA A 125 -2.06 5.37 -9.60
C ALA A 125 -3.29 5.99 -10.32
N LEU A 126 -3.55 5.61 -11.55
CA LEU A 126 -4.80 5.96 -12.26
C LEU A 126 -5.96 5.04 -11.83
N LEU A 127 -5.67 3.77 -11.64
CA LEU A 127 -6.67 2.73 -11.39
C LEU A 127 -7.32 2.86 -10.01
N ALA A 128 -6.53 2.98 -8.95
CA ALA A 128 -7.05 2.94 -7.58
C ALA A 128 -8.04 4.08 -7.24
N PRO A 129 -7.75 5.37 -7.51
CA PRO A 129 -8.70 6.43 -7.23
C PRO A 129 -9.91 6.41 -8.19
N SER A 130 -9.75 5.98 -9.45
CA SER A 130 -10.87 5.85 -10.37
C SER A 130 -11.84 4.74 -9.96
N ALA A 131 -11.33 3.63 -9.40
CA ALA A 131 -12.14 2.56 -8.84
C ALA A 131 -13.01 3.05 -7.67
N LEU A 132 -12.41 3.76 -6.71
CA LEU A 132 -13.14 4.33 -5.57
C LEU A 132 -14.19 5.37 -6.02
N SER A 133 -13.84 6.25 -6.97
CA SER A 133 -14.77 7.22 -7.53
C SER A 133 -15.93 6.56 -8.26
N LEU A 134 -15.68 5.51 -9.04
CA LEU A 134 -16.74 4.74 -9.71
C LEU A 134 -17.66 4.07 -8.70
N LEU A 135 -17.13 3.54 -7.61
CA LEU A 135 -17.92 2.96 -6.54
C LEU A 135 -18.86 4.00 -5.93
N ALA A 136 -18.36 5.19 -5.62
CA ALA A 136 -19.11 6.28 -5.01
C ALA A 136 -20.30 6.75 -5.91
N VAL A 137 -20.08 6.85 -7.22
CA VAL A 137 -21.13 7.29 -8.15
C VAL A 137 -22.10 6.18 -8.55
N THR A 138 -21.69 4.91 -8.49
CA THR A 138 -22.55 3.76 -8.82
C THR A 138 -23.53 3.45 -7.69
N PHE A 139 -23.12 3.68 -6.43
CA PHE A 139 -23.94 3.41 -5.25
C PHE A 139 -24.31 4.72 -4.55
N THR A 140 -25.42 5.31 -4.94
CA THR A 140 -25.94 6.58 -4.40
C THR A 140 -26.68 6.41 -3.06
N ASP A 141 -27.38 5.28 -2.87
CA ASP A 141 -28.01 4.95 -1.60
C ASP A 141 -26.97 4.69 -0.51
N ALA A 142 -27.17 5.28 0.68
CA ALA A 142 -26.21 5.23 1.77
C ALA A 142 -25.92 3.81 2.28
N ARG A 143 -26.96 2.95 2.34
CA ARG A 143 -26.84 1.56 2.83
C ARG A 143 -26.09 0.68 1.83
N ASP A 144 -26.48 0.77 0.55
CA ASP A 144 -25.83 0.02 -0.53
C ASP A 144 -24.39 0.49 -0.73
N ARG A 145 -24.13 1.79 -0.61
CA ARG A 145 -22.79 2.36 -0.67
C ARG A 145 -21.91 1.83 0.45
N ALA A 146 -22.40 1.84 1.70
CA ALA A 146 -21.66 1.29 2.84
C ALA A 146 -21.33 -0.20 2.62
N LYS A 147 -22.26 -0.99 2.10
CA LYS A 147 -22.05 -2.41 1.78
C LYS A 147 -21.01 -2.58 0.65
N ALA A 148 -21.09 -1.79 -0.41
CA ALA A 148 -20.16 -1.84 -1.54
C ALA A 148 -18.72 -1.48 -1.14
N PHE A 149 -18.54 -0.41 -0.34
CA PHE A 149 -17.25 -0.04 0.23
C PHE A 149 -16.73 -1.09 1.23
N GLY A 150 -17.63 -1.72 2.00
CA GLY A 150 -17.29 -2.83 2.88
C GLY A 150 -16.73 -4.03 2.13
N ILE A 151 -17.36 -4.44 1.02
CA ILE A 151 -16.88 -5.52 0.13
C ILE A 151 -15.52 -5.15 -0.48
N TYR A 152 -15.39 -3.93 -1.00
CA TYR A 152 -14.14 -3.43 -1.58
C TYR A 152 -12.99 -3.45 -0.56
N GLY A 153 -13.25 -2.99 0.67
CA GLY A 153 -12.28 -3.02 1.77
C GLY A 153 -11.93 -4.44 2.21
N ALA A 154 -12.90 -5.36 2.26
CA ALA A 154 -12.66 -6.77 2.59
C ALA A 154 -11.76 -7.46 1.54
N ILE A 155 -11.96 -7.13 0.25
CA ILE A 155 -11.10 -7.63 -0.84
C ILE A 155 -9.69 -7.03 -0.72
N ALA A 156 -9.56 -5.74 -0.39
CA ALA A 156 -8.26 -5.13 -0.16
C ALA A 156 -7.51 -5.79 1.00
N ALA A 157 -8.20 -6.12 2.08
CA ALA A 157 -7.60 -6.77 3.24
C ALA A 157 -7.27 -8.27 3.01
N GLY A 158 -8.22 -9.02 2.41
CA GLY A 158 -8.06 -10.45 2.15
C GLY A 158 -7.18 -10.77 0.95
N GLY A 159 -7.10 -9.85 -0.01
CA GLY A 159 -6.31 -10.01 -1.23
C GLY A 159 -4.83 -10.24 -0.97
N GLY A 160 -4.30 -9.67 0.12
CA GLY A 160 -2.93 -9.89 0.56
C GLY A 160 -2.63 -11.36 0.83
N ALA A 161 -3.50 -12.07 1.58
CA ALA A 161 -3.33 -13.50 1.85
C ALA A 161 -3.41 -14.35 0.57
N VAL A 162 -4.39 -14.03 -0.30
CA VAL A 162 -4.53 -14.71 -1.60
C VAL A 162 -3.27 -14.50 -2.44
N GLY A 163 -2.70 -13.28 -2.44
CA GLY A 163 -1.50 -12.96 -3.20
C GLY A 163 -0.27 -13.71 -2.71
N LEU A 164 -0.08 -13.83 -1.41
CA LEU A 164 1.04 -14.59 -0.84
C LEU A 164 0.96 -16.08 -1.22
N LEU A 165 -0.22 -16.70 -1.12
CA LEU A 165 -0.42 -18.10 -1.50
C LEU A 165 -0.27 -18.29 -3.01
N LEU A 166 -0.93 -17.46 -3.81
CA LEU A 166 -0.86 -17.54 -5.27
C LEU A 166 0.57 -17.29 -5.77
N GLY A 167 1.27 -16.31 -5.16
CA GLY A 167 2.68 -16.04 -5.45
C GLY A 167 3.57 -17.25 -5.19
N GLY A 168 3.33 -17.93 -4.06
CA GLY A 168 4.01 -19.19 -3.73
C GLY A 168 3.76 -20.27 -4.76
N LEU A 169 2.49 -20.53 -5.10
CA LEU A 169 2.09 -21.54 -6.07
C LEU A 169 2.66 -21.26 -7.47
N LEU A 170 2.50 -20.04 -7.98
CA LEU A 170 3.00 -19.67 -9.30
C LEU A 170 4.52 -19.74 -9.38
N THR A 171 5.23 -19.27 -8.36
CA THR A 171 6.69 -19.29 -8.33
C THR A 171 7.25 -20.72 -8.21
N GLN A 172 6.58 -21.59 -7.45
CA GLN A 172 7.06 -22.95 -7.19
C GLN A 172 6.77 -23.91 -8.34
N TYR A 173 5.55 -23.85 -8.91
CA TYR A 173 5.07 -24.87 -9.88
C TYR A 173 5.16 -24.41 -11.34
N LEU A 174 5.29 -23.11 -11.57
CA LEU A 174 5.47 -22.55 -12.91
C LEU A 174 6.82 -21.80 -13.00
N ASP A 175 6.79 -20.48 -12.90
CA ASP A 175 7.95 -19.60 -12.92
C ASP A 175 7.58 -18.28 -12.25
N TRP A 176 8.54 -17.55 -11.69
CA TRP A 176 8.30 -16.24 -11.07
C TRP A 176 7.63 -15.22 -12.01
N ARG A 177 7.81 -15.35 -13.31
CA ARG A 177 7.20 -14.49 -14.34
C ARG A 177 5.67 -14.56 -14.32
N TRP A 178 5.11 -15.72 -13.97
CA TRP A 178 3.67 -15.91 -13.87
C TRP A 178 3.04 -15.08 -12.75
N CYS A 179 3.82 -14.66 -11.77
CA CYS A 179 3.38 -13.70 -10.76
C CYS A 179 3.01 -12.33 -11.34
N LEU A 180 3.59 -11.99 -12.51
CA LEU A 180 3.22 -10.79 -13.26
C LEU A 180 2.18 -11.13 -14.34
N TYR A 181 2.34 -12.21 -15.09
CA TYR A 181 1.38 -12.58 -16.14
C TYR A 181 -0.03 -12.82 -15.63
N VAL A 182 -0.23 -13.26 -14.37
CA VAL A 182 -1.57 -13.51 -13.79
C VAL A 182 -2.44 -12.25 -13.76
N ASN A 183 -1.85 -11.08 -13.76
CA ASN A 183 -2.57 -9.81 -13.83
C ASN A 183 -3.28 -9.60 -15.18
N VAL A 184 -2.76 -10.19 -16.27
CA VAL A 184 -3.31 -10.02 -17.61
C VAL A 184 -4.73 -10.60 -17.75
N PRO A 185 -4.99 -11.88 -17.44
CA PRO A 185 -6.35 -12.41 -17.50
C PRO A 185 -7.31 -11.72 -16.52
N ILE A 186 -6.83 -11.34 -15.32
CA ILE A 186 -7.63 -10.60 -14.34
C ILE A 186 -8.05 -9.24 -14.91
N ALA A 187 -7.10 -8.51 -15.51
CA ALA A 187 -7.35 -7.22 -16.14
C ALA A 187 -8.30 -7.32 -17.34
N LEU A 188 -8.17 -8.35 -18.16
CA LEU A 188 -9.06 -8.60 -19.29
C LEU A 188 -10.50 -8.77 -18.80
N VAL A 189 -10.74 -9.62 -17.81
CA VAL A 189 -12.08 -9.84 -17.24
C VAL A 189 -12.61 -8.55 -16.60
N ALA A 190 -11.81 -7.87 -15.77
CA ALA A 190 -12.19 -6.63 -15.11
C ALA A 190 -12.50 -5.51 -16.14
N GLY A 191 -11.62 -5.35 -17.16
CA GLY A 191 -11.76 -4.32 -18.19
C GLY A 191 -12.96 -4.54 -19.10
N LEU A 192 -13.18 -5.76 -19.58
CA LEU A 192 -14.34 -6.10 -20.42
C LEU A 192 -15.65 -5.91 -19.65
N GLY A 193 -15.73 -6.42 -18.42
CA GLY A 193 -16.92 -6.26 -17.57
C GLY A 193 -17.20 -4.79 -17.24
N ALA A 194 -16.17 -4.04 -16.88
CA ALA A 194 -16.27 -2.60 -16.61
C ALA A 194 -16.70 -1.82 -17.87
N SER A 195 -16.16 -2.16 -19.05
CA SER A 195 -16.52 -1.50 -20.31
C SER A 195 -18.01 -1.67 -20.67
N ALA A 196 -18.58 -2.84 -20.38
CA ALA A 196 -19.96 -3.17 -20.67
C ALA A 196 -20.96 -2.57 -19.66
N LEU A 197 -20.59 -2.51 -18.37
CA LEU A 197 -21.53 -2.21 -17.30
C LEU A 197 -21.41 -0.79 -16.74
N LEU A 198 -20.21 -0.20 -16.72
CA LEU A 198 -20.00 1.12 -16.17
C LEU A 198 -20.44 2.22 -17.15
N ARG A 199 -21.01 3.28 -16.61
CA ARG A 199 -21.30 4.50 -17.36
C ARG A 199 -20.17 5.52 -17.11
N ASP A 200 -19.81 6.29 -18.13
CA ASP A 200 -18.84 7.36 -17.97
C ASP A 200 -19.47 8.51 -17.18
N SER A 201 -18.72 9.04 -16.26
CA SER A 201 -19.13 10.20 -15.45
C SER A 201 -17.93 11.13 -15.30
N ARG A 202 -18.17 12.43 -15.43
CA ARG A 202 -17.16 13.48 -15.32
C ARG A 202 -17.67 14.55 -14.38
N THR A 203 -16.76 15.18 -13.68
CA THR A 203 -17.07 16.42 -12.95
C THR A 203 -17.09 17.58 -13.94
N PRO A 204 -18.18 18.37 -14.02
CA PRO A 204 -18.20 19.55 -14.88
C PRO A 204 -17.12 20.56 -14.42
N GLY A 205 -16.35 21.07 -15.35
CA GLY A 205 -15.33 22.11 -15.08
C GLY A 205 -14.12 22.01 -15.99
N ARG A 206 -13.25 23.03 -15.93
CA ARG A 206 -11.94 23.01 -16.61
C ARG A 206 -10.92 22.33 -15.71
N ALA A 207 -10.26 21.32 -16.24
CA ALA A 207 -9.14 20.67 -15.56
C ALA A 207 -7.99 21.67 -15.35
N ARG A 208 -7.63 21.89 -14.10
CA ARG A 208 -6.37 22.54 -13.74
C ARG A 208 -5.52 21.50 -13.01
N PHE A 209 -4.42 21.13 -13.63
CA PHE A 209 -3.48 20.18 -13.07
C PHE A 209 -2.29 20.94 -12.49
N ASP A 210 -1.95 20.67 -11.26
CA ASP A 210 -0.71 21.14 -10.65
C ASP A 210 0.48 20.29 -11.15
N ILE A 211 0.84 20.46 -12.43
CA ILE A 211 1.99 19.78 -13.02
C ILE A 211 3.29 20.12 -12.28
N PRO A 212 3.59 21.38 -11.90
CA PRO A 212 4.76 21.70 -11.09
C PRO A 212 4.81 20.89 -9.77
N GLY A 213 3.69 20.81 -9.04
CA GLY A 213 3.61 20.03 -7.81
C GLY A 213 3.90 18.54 -8.05
N VAL A 214 3.31 17.93 -9.09
CA VAL A 214 3.61 16.52 -9.47
C VAL A 214 5.08 16.32 -9.77
N VAL A 215 5.68 17.18 -10.58
CA VAL A 215 7.10 17.06 -10.95
C VAL A 215 7.99 17.20 -9.71
N LEU A 216 7.74 18.21 -8.87
CA LEU A 216 8.52 18.46 -7.66
C LEU A 216 8.44 17.30 -6.65
N VAL A 217 7.23 16.80 -6.35
CA VAL A 217 7.09 15.70 -5.40
C VAL A 217 7.70 14.40 -5.94
N THR A 218 7.46 14.08 -7.22
CA THR A 218 8.00 12.86 -7.83
C THR A 218 9.52 12.89 -7.88
N THR A 219 10.12 13.96 -8.42
CA THR A 219 11.57 14.08 -8.52
C THR A 219 12.24 14.20 -7.16
N GLY A 220 11.61 14.91 -6.21
CA GLY A 220 12.09 15.00 -4.83
C GLY A 220 12.14 13.65 -4.12
N LEU A 221 11.08 12.84 -4.24
CA LEU A 221 11.04 11.50 -3.67
C LEU A 221 12.03 10.55 -4.36
N VAL A 222 12.14 10.63 -5.70
CA VAL A 222 13.15 9.87 -6.46
C VAL A 222 14.56 10.20 -5.95
N ALA A 223 14.88 11.46 -5.75
CA ALA A 223 16.18 11.88 -5.25
C ALA A 223 16.49 11.34 -3.85
N VAL A 224 15.51 11.35 -2.93
CA VAL A 224 15.66 10.77 -1.58
C VAL A 224 15.88 9.26 -1.65
N VAL A 225 15.07 8.55 -2.42
CA VAL A 225 15.17 7.09 -2.55
C VAL A 225 16.48 6.69 -3.24
N TYR A 226 16.89 7.43 -4.27
CA TYR A 226 18.16 7.22 -4.95
C TYR A 226 19.34 7.45 -3.98
N ALA A 227 19.31 8.51 -3.18
CA ALA A 227 20.34 8.76 -2.17
C ALA A 227 20.47 7.57 -1.19
N CYS A 228 19.34 7.05 -0.69
CA CYS A 228 19.36 5.88 0.20
C CYS A 228 19.99 4.67 -0.50
N SER A 229 19.66 4.39 -1.76
CA SER A 229 20.20 3.24 -2.48
C SER A 229 21.69 3.38 -2.83
N GLN A 230 22.19 4.60 -3.00
CA GLN A 230 23.61 4.87 -3.26
C GLN A 230 24.49 4.89 -2.00
N ALA A 231 23.87 4.90 -0.82
CA ALA A 231 24.61 4.96 0.43
C ALA A 231 25.38 3.67 0.76
N GLU A 232 24.93 2.52 0.24
CA GLU A 232 25.66 1.25 0.42
C GLU A 232 26.97 1.22 -0.39
N PRO A 233 26.99 1.44 -1.74
CA PRO A 233 28.23 1.36 -2.52
C PRO A 233 29.17 2.56 -2.30
N HIS A 234 28.68 3.75 -1.95
CA HIS A 234 29.48 4.98 -1.90
C HIS A 234 29.69 5.53 -0.48
N GLY A 235 28.96 5.01 0.52
CA GLY A 235 28.93 5.53 1.89
C GLY A 235 28.03 6.76 2.07
N TRP A 236 27.47 6.91 3.29
CA TRP A 236 26.53 7.99 3.63
C TRP A 236 27.15 9.40 3.53
N SER A 237 28.46 9.52 3.65
CA SER A 237 29.20 10.79 3.54
C SER A 237 29.62 11.20 2.13
N SER A 238 29.29 10.39 1.11
CA SER A 238 29.68 10.68 -0.26
C SER A 238 28.93 11.89 -0.83
N ALA A 239 29.58 12.61 -1.73
CA ALA A 239 28.98 13.77 -2.40
C ALA A 239 27.71 13.41 -3.18
N THR A 240 27.65 12.21 -3.75
CA THR A 240 26.47 11.70 -4.48
C THR A 240 25.28 11.54 -3.53
N VAL A 241 25.49 10.94 -2.36
CA VAL A 241 24.42 10.71 -1.38
C VAL A 241 23.95 12.03 -0.77
N ILE A 242 24.90 12.85 -0.27
CA ILE A 242 24.56 14.15 0.31
C ILE A 242 23.90 15.07 -0.71
N GLY A 243 24.44 15.14 -1.93
CA GLY A 243 23.87 15.96 -3.00
C GLY A 243 22.45 15.54 -3.38
N SER A 244 22.20 14.23 -3.46
CA SER A 244 20.85 13.71 -3.74
C SER A 244 19.88 13.96 -2.58
N LEU A 245 20.29 13.84 -1.32
CA LEU A 245 19.46 14.18 -0.15
C LEU A 245 19.11 15.67 -0.12
N VAL A 246 20.11 16.53 -0.39
CA VAL A 246 19.91 17.98 -0.45
C VAL A 246 18.97 18.34 -1.61
N ALA A 247 19.17 17.77 -2.80
CA ALA A 247 18.29 17.97 -3.94
C ALA A 247 16.85 17.52 -3.61
N GLY A 248 16.68 16.34 -3.00
CA GLY A 248 15.39 15.85 -2.54
C GLY A 248 14.72 16.80 -1.55
N ALA A 249 15.45 17.26 -0.54
CA ALA A 249 14.94 18.18 0.47
C ALA A 249 14.51 19.53 -0.15
N VAL A 250 15.31 20.09 -1.07
CA VAL A 250 15.00 21.33 -1.79
C VAL A 250 13.75 21.16 -2.65
N LEU A 251 13.64 20.07 -3.42
CA LEU A 251 12.48 19.80 -4.29
C LEU A 251 11.20 19.58 -3.49
N LEU A 252 11.25 18.84 -2.37
CA LEU A 252 10.10 18.64 -1.50
C LEU A 252 9.69 19.92 -0.76
N THR A 253 10.64 20.76 -0.38
CA THR A 253 10.37 22.09 0.19
C THR A 253 9.72 23.01 -0.87
N ALA A 254 10.24 23.00 -2.10
CA ALA A 254 9.64 23.71 -3.23
C ALA A 254 8.23 23.20 -3.54
N PHE A 255 7.99 21.89 -3.47
CA PHE A 255 6.65 21.31 -3.57
C PHE A 255 5.69 21.91 -2.53
N VAL A 256 6.05 21.91 -1.25
CA VAL A 256 5.22 22.51 -0.19
C VAL A 256 4.97 24.00 -0.44
N ALA A 257 5.98 24.73 -0.93
CA ALA A 257 5.84 26.15 -1.25
C ALA A 257 4.91 26.41 -2.45
N VAL A 258 4.90 25.52 -3.44
CA VAL A 258 3.97 25.57 -4.59
C VAL A 258 2.56 25.25 -4.13
N GLU A 259 2.36 24.14 -3.38
CA GLU A 259 1.06 23.73 -2.82
C GLU A 259 0.41 24.83 -1.95
N ALA A 260 1.23 25.63 -1.26
CA ALA A 260 0.75 26.77 -0.46
C ALA A 260 0.22 27.94 -1.29
N ARG A 261 0.54 28.02 -2.60
CA ARG A 261 0.24 29.17 -3.47
C ARG A 261 -0.70 28.86 -4.62
N VAL A 262 -0.79 27.61 -5.03
CA VAL A 262 -1.65 27.18 -6.15
C VAL A 262 -3.11 27.18 -5.73
N ALA A 263 -4.00 27.64 -6.62
CA ALA A 263 -5.43 27.74 -6.35
C ALA A 263 -6.11 26.37 -6.20
N GLU A 264 -5.62 25.36 -6.94
CA GLU A 264 -6.12 23.98 -6.88
C GLU A 264 -4.97 23.03 -6.58
N PRO A 265 -4.50 22.95 -5.30
CA PRO A 265 -3.36 22.14 -4.91
C PRO A 265 -3.69 20.64 -5.03
N LEU A 266 -2.66 19.82 -5.34
CA LEU A 266 -2.75 18.37 -5.28
C LEU A 266 -3.01 17.90 -3.84
N LEU A 267 -2.32 18.55 -2.89
CA LEU A 267 -2.35 18.24 -1.47
C LEU A 267 -2.68 19.51 -0.66
N PRO A 268 -3.97 19.79 -0.40
CA PRO A 268 -4.33 20.95 0.40
C PRO A 268 -3.68 20.90 1.79
N LEU A 269 -2.75 21.83 2.07
CA LEU A 269 -1.98 21.82 3.33
C LEU A 269 -2.87 21.93 4.57
N ARG A 270 -4.06 22.56 4.47
CA ARG A 270 -5.07 22.61 5.54
C ARG A 270 -5.54 21.21 5.99
N ILE A 271 -5.48 20.20 5.11
CA ILE A 271 -5.85 18.83 5.43
C ILE A 271 -4.72 18.13 6.19
N VAL A 272 -3.48 18.29 5.73
CA VAL A 272 -2.30 17.60 6.28
C VAL A 272 -1.82 18.23 7.57
N LEU A 273 -1.91 19.57 7.70
CA LEU A 273 -1.47 20.30 8.89
C LEU A 273 -2.44 20.24 10.06
N ASP A 274 -3.66 19.70 9.87
CA ASP A 274 -4.54 19.40 10.99
C ASP A 274 -3.90 18.35 11.89
N ARG A 275 -3.82 18.61 13.20
CA ARG A 275 -3.10 17.76 14.16
C ARG A 275 -3.59 16.32 14.18
N THR A 276 -4.89 16.11 14.09
CA THR A 276 -5.49 14.77 14.16
C THR A 276 -5.28 14.00 12.86
N ARG A 277 -5.59 14.63 11.74
CA ARG A 277 -5.43 14.04 10.40
C ARG A 277 -3.96 13.83 10.07
N GLY A 278 -3.12 14.84 10.28
CA GLY A 278 -1.68 14.77 10.06
C GLY A 278 -1.01 13.67 10.87
N SER A 279 -1.44 13.48 12.15
CA SER A 279 -0.96 12.36 12.96
C SER A 279 -1.40 11.00 12.40
N ALA A 280 -2.61 10.88 11.85
CA ALA A 280 -3.08 9.66 11.22
C ALA A 280 -2.31 9.35 9.93
N TYR A 281 -2.06 10.37 9.08
CA TYR A 281 -1.22 10.21 7.87
C TYR A 281 0.20 9.80 8.23
N LEU A 282 0.80 10.43 9.23
CA LEU A 282 2.14 10.11 9.71
C LEU A 282 2.22 8.68 10.26
N ALA A 283 1.23 8.26 11.06
CA ALA A 283 1.17 6.90 11.59
C ALA A 283 1.16 5.85 10.48
N VAL A 284 0.33 6.05 9.45
CA VAL A 284 0.26 5.13 8.29
C VAL A 284 1.56 5.13 7.50
N ALA A 285 2.14 6.30 7.23
CA ALA A 285 3.40 6.41 6.49
C ALA A 285 4.55 5.71 7.23
N LEU A 286 4.70 5.92 8.54
CA LEU A 286 5.79 5.36 9.32
C LEU A 286 5.61 3.86 9.63
N VAL A 287 4.38 3.36 9.76
CA VAL A 287 4.14 1.91 9.80
C VAL A 287 4.51 1.27 8.46
N ALA A 288 4.22 1.92 7.35
CA ALA A 288 4.57 1.41 6.03
C ALA A 288 6.09 1.31 5.82
N VAL A 289 6.89 2.20 6.44
CA VAL A 289 8.36 2.11 6.46
C VAL A 289 8.81 0.73 6.95
N GLY A 290 8.27 0.26 8.08
CA GLY A 290 8.63 -1.04 8.66
C GLY A 290 8.05 -2.22 7.89
N MET A 291 6.81 -2.08 7.42
CA MET A 291 6.01 -3.19 6.90
C MET A 291 6.57 -3.83 5.62
N PHE A 292 6.96 -3.01 4.65
CA PHE A 292 7.50 -3.52 3.39
C PHE A 292 8.84 -4.22 3.59
N CYS A 293 9.65 -3.77 4.55
CA CYS A 293 10.88 -4.46 4.94
C CYS A 293 10.60 -5.79 5.65
N VAL A 294 9.53 -5.89 6.44
CA VAL A 294 9.11 -7.16 7.03
C VAL A 294 8.84 -8.19 5.94
N PHE A 295 8.04 -7.85 4.93
CA PHE A 295 7.80 -8.77 3.82
C PHE A 295 9.08 -9.13 3.08
N LEU A 296 9.94 -8.17 2.78
CA LEU A 296 11.20 -8.41 2.09
C LEU A 296 12.11 -9.33 2.90
N PHE A 297 12.45 -8.95 4.12
CA PHE A 297 13.44 -9.66 4.93
C PHE A 297 12.95 -11.02 5.40
N PHE A 298 11.68 -11.16 5.80
CA PHE A 298 11.13 -12.48 6.16
C PHE A 298 11.05 -13.41 4.95
N THR A 299 10.75 -12.90 3.76
CA THR A 299 10.78 -13.73 2.54
C THR A 299 12.18 -14.27 2.31
N TYR A 300 13.21 -13.42 2.39
CA TYR A 300 14.60 -13.85 2.20
C TYR A 300 15.08 -14.75 3.33
N GLN A 301 14.72 -14.44 4.59
CA GLN A 301 15.02 -15.31 5.73
C GLN A 301 14.44 -16.72 5.53
N MET A 302 13.16 -16.82 5.18
CA MET A 302 12.50 -18.11 5.01
C MET A 302 13.00 -18.85 3.76
N GLN A 303 13.14 -18.18 2.60
CA GLN A 303 13.52 -18.87 1.36
C GLN A 303 15.03 -19.13 1.25
N ILE A 304 15.89 -18.18 1.65
CA ILE A 304 17.33 -18.28 1.43
C ILE A 304 18.04 -18.89 2.65
N VAL A 305 17.70 -18.45 3.87
CA VAL A 305 18.38 -18.94 5.09
C VAL A 305 17.78 -20.24 5.58
N MET A 306 16.43 -20.31 5.69
CA MET A 306 15.72 -21.50 6.21
C MET A 306 15.40 -22.55 5.14
N GLY A 307 15.59 -22.22 3.83
CA GLY A 307 15.34 -23.14 2.72
C GLY A 307 13.85 -23.46 2.48
N TYR A 308 12.93 -22.60 2.94
CA TYR A 308 11.51 -22.79 2.70
C TYR A 308 11.18 -22.67 1.20
N SER A 309 10.24 -23.50 0.75
CA SER A 309 9.68 -23.34 -0.59
C SER A 309 8.86 -22.04 -0.67
N PRO A 310 8.67 -21.47 -1.87
CA PRO A 310 7.80 -20.30 -2.06
C PRO A 310 6.38 -20.49 -1.51
N VAL A 311 5.79 -21.68 -1.67
CA VAL A 311 4.46 -22.02 -1.10
C VAL A 311 4.50 -21.97 0.41
N LEU A 312 5.48 -22.64 1.03
CA LEU A 312 5.60 -22.67 2.49
C LEU A 312 5.81 -21.25 3.06
N THR A 313 6.59 -20.43 2.36
CA THR A 313 6.77 -19.00 2.70
C THR A 313 5.44 -18.24 2.65
N GLY A 314 4.63 -18.45 1.62
CA GLY A 314 3.31 -17.83 1.52
C GLY A 314 2.37 -18.26 2.65
N VAL A 315 2.38 -19.53 3.01
CA VAL A 315 1.60 -20.08 4.15
C VAL A 315 2.10 -19.50 5.47
N ALA A 316 3.42 -19.36 5.63
CA ALA A 316 4.03 -18.82 6.83
C ALA A 316 3.59 -17.36 7.13
N PHE A 317 3.26 -16.56 6.13
CA PHE A 317 2.71 -15.21 6.32
C PHE A 317 1.21 -15.15 6.70
N LEU A 318 0.46 -16.27 6.63
CA LEU A 318 -0.97 -16.26 6.96
C LEU A 318 -1.29 -15.87 8.40
N PRO A 319 -0.51 -16.26 9.42
CA PRO A 319 -0.75 -15.81 10.80
C PRO A 319 -0.72 -14.28 10.94
N MET A 320 0.22 -13.60 10.27
CA MET A 320 0.26 -12.12 10.26
C MET A 320 -1.00 -11.54 9.64
N THR A 321 -1.43 -12.05 8.48
CA THR A 321 -2.66 -11.59 7.82
C THR A 321 -3.89 -11.86 8.70
N GLY A 322 -3.97 -13.04 9.33
CA GLY A 322 -5.01 -13.38 10.29
C GLY A 322 -5.05 -12.41 11.48
N ALA A 323 -3.89 -12.07 12.02
CA ALA A 323 -3.76 -11.10 13.11
C ALA A 323 -4.25 -9.69 12.69
N VAL A 324 -3.92 -9.22 11.47
CA VAL A 324 -4.45 -7.95 10.92
C VAL A 324 -5.98 -8.00 10.84
N LEU A 325 -6.56 -9.06 10.26
CA LEU A 325 -8.01 -9.19 10.08
C LEU A 325 -8.76 -9.21 11.42
N VAL A 326 -8.28 -10.01 12.38
CA VAL A 326 -8.87 -10.09 13.73
C VAL A 326 -8.76 -8.75 14.46
N SER A 327 -7.61 -8.09 14.38
CA SER A 327 -7.36 -6.86 15.10
C SER A 327 -8.11 -5.68 14.47
N ALA A 328 -8.12 -5.54 13.16
CA ALA A 328 -8.81 -4.45 12.46
C ALA A 328 -10.34 -4.65 12.44
N GLY A 329 -10.80 -5.82 11.99
CA GLY A 329 -12.22 -6.12 11.81
C GLY A 329 -12.93 -6.51 13.10
N GLY A 330 -12.25 -7.24 13.99
CA GLY A 330 -12.83 -7.73 15.25
C GLY A 330 -12.75 -6.74 16.40
N ILE A 331 -11.57 -6.20 16.66
CA ILE A 331 -11.29 -5.41 17.88
C ILE A 331 -11.37 -3.92 17.60
N ALA A 332 -10.57 -3.42 16.64
CA ALA A 332 -10.50 -1.97 16.39
C ALA A 332 -11.84 -1.42 15.90
N SER A 333 -12.56 -2.14 15.04
CA SER A 333 -13.88 -1.72 14.54
C SER A 333 -14.92 -1.52 15.66
N ARG A 334 -14.85 -2.32 16.72
CA ARG A 334 -15.74 -2.20 17.88
C ARG A 334 -15.30 -1.09 18.83
N LEU A 335 -14.00 -0.91 19.00
CA LEU A 335 -13.45 0.06 19.95
C LEU A 335 -13.44 1.48 19.40
N ILE A 336 -13.39 1.68 18.09
CA ILE A 336 -13.27 3.00 17.44
C ILE A 336 -14.40 3.96 17.80
N ALA A 337 -15.60 3.43 18.10
CA ALA A 337 -16.75 4.20 18.55
C ALA A 337 -16.69 4.59 20.04
N HIS A 338 -15.86 3.92 20.84
CA HIS A 338 -15.88 4.05 22.31
C HIS A 338 -14.60 4.69 22.88
N VAL A 339 -13.48 4.61 22.15
CA VAL A 339 -12.20 5.13 22.64
C VAL A 339 -11.62 6.17 21.66
N PRO A 340 -10.85 7.14 22.15
CA PRO A 340 -10.19 8.10 21.29
C PRO A 340 -9.17 7.39 20.37
N PRO A 341 -8.95 7.88 19.12
CA PRO A 341 -8.05 7.23 18.15
C PRO A 341 -6.63 7.02 18.68
N ARG A 342 -6.15 7.96 19.50
CA ARG A 342 -4.85 7.84 20.17
C ARG A 342 -4.72 6.56 21.00
N ALA A 343 -5.81 6.12 21.66
CA ALA A 343 -5.81 4.91 22.48
C ALA A 343 -5.71 3.60 21.68
N LEU A 344 -5.92 3.65 20.36
CA LEU A 344 -5.71 2.52 19.46
C LEU A 344 -4.42 2.66 18.66
N ILE A 345 -4.18 3.82 18.05
CA ILE A 345 -3.06 4.03 17.15
C ILE A 345 -1.72 3.95 17.89
N VAL A 346 -1.59 4.56 19.09
CA VAL A 346 -0.32 4.55 19.82
C VAL A 346 0.08 3.15 20.32
N PRO A 347 -0.80 2.36 20.97
CA PRO A 347 -0.46 0.97 21.28
C PRO A 347 -0.27 0.11 20.05
N GLY A 348 -1.00 0.38 18.94
CA GLY A 348 -0.79 -0.30 17.67
C GLY A 348 0.62 -0.08 17.13
N LEU A 349 1.10 1.17 17.12
CA LEU A 349 2.48 1.50 16.76
C LEU A 349 3.51 0.84 17.70
N ALA A 350 3.23 0.80 19.00
CA ALA A 350 4.09 0.13 19.99
C ALA A 350 4.16 -1.40 19.74
N LEU A 351 3.05 -2.03 19.36
CA LEU A 351 3.04 -3.46 19.00
C LEU A 351 3.85 -3.72 17.72
N VAL A 352 3.73 -2.86 16.69
CA VAL A 352 4.55 -2.98 15.48
C VAL A 352 6.03 -2.81 15.81
N ALA A 353 6.39 -1.78 16.57
CA ALA A 353 7.77 -1.55 17.01
C ALA A 353 8.31 -2.73 17.84
N GLY A 354 7.50 -3.26 18.76
CA GLY A 354 7.82 -4.45 19.55
C GLY A 354 8.05 -5.70 18.70
N GLY A 355 7.21 -5.91 17.68
CA GLY A 355 7.35 -7.01 16.73
C GLY A 355 8.62 -6.88 15.87
N LEU A 356 8.94 -5.68 15.39
CA LEU A 356 10.19 -5.41 14.68
C LEU A 356 11.41 -5.61 15.59
N PHE A 357 11.32 -5.17 16.84
CA PHE A 357 12.39 -5.41 17.83
C PHE A 357 12.53 -6.89 18.16
N TRP A 358 11.42 -7.65 18.22
CA TRP A 358 11.48 -9.11 18.37
C TRP A 358 12.14 -9.76 17.14
N ALA A 359 11.79 -9.35 15.93
CA ALA A 359 12.41 -9.82 14.70
C ALA A 359 13.93 -9.52 14.63
N SER A 360 14.41 -8.48 15.28
CA SER A 360 15.85 -8.18 15.34
C SER A 360 16.68 -9.23 16.10
N ARG A 361 16.05 -10.16 16.81
CA ARG A 361 16.69 -11.30 17.47
C ARG A 361 16.92 -12.50 16.56
N LEU A 362 16.58 -12.40 15.27
CA LEU A 362 16.84 -13.45 14.30
C LEU A 362 18.32 -13.85 14.28
N SER A 363 18.54 -15.15 14.17
CA SER A 363 19.84 -15.79 13.93
C SER A 363 19.69 -16.83 12.83
N ALA A 364 20.77 -17.30 12.23
CA ALA A 364 20.71 -18.32 11.17
C ALA A 364 20.07 -19.65 11.68
N GLY A 365 20.20 -19.93 12.98
CA GLY A 365 19.60 -21.12 13.61
C GLY A 365 18.20 -20.89 14.19
N SER A 366 17.60 -19.71 14.05
CA SER A 366 16.26 -19.41 14.59
C SER A 366 15.20 -20.25 13.86
N SER A 367 14.24 -20.81 14.63
CA SER A 367 13.06 -21.45 14.04
C SER A 367 11.99 -20.41 13.70
N TYR A 368 11.06 -20.78 12.83
CA TYR A 368 9.89 -19.97 12.50
C TYR A 368 9.06 -19.63 13.75
N THR A 369 8.80 -20.63 14.59
CA THR A 369 7.95 -20.52 15.78
C THR A 369 8.55 -19.66 16.88
N ASP A 370 9.88 -19.56 16.97
CA ASP A 370 10.53 -18.87 18.08
C ASP A 370 10.65 -17.35 17.83
N VAL A 371 10.86 -16.94 16.57
CA VAL A 371 11.12 -15.53 16.26
C VAL A 371 10.15 -14.98 15.23
N ILE A 372 9.92 -15.66 14.08
CA ILE A 372 9.13 -15.11 13.00
C ILE A 372 7.65 -15.03 13.37
N LEU A 373 7.06 -16.13 13.83
CA LEU A 373 5.65 -16.18 14.19
C LEU A 373 5.25 -15.16 15.28
N PRO A 374 5.96 -15.04 16.42
CA PRO A 374 5.63 -14.02 17.41
C PRO A 374 5.77 -12.59 16.87
N ALA A 375 6.79 -12.33 16.05
CA ALA A 375 6.97 -11.03 15.40
C ALA A 375 5.80 -10.72 14.45
N GLU A 376 5.40 -11.67 13.62
CA GLU A 376 4.27 -11.54 12.69
C GLU A 376 2.95 -11.25 13.42
N LEU A 377 2.68 -11.95 14.53
CA LEU A 377 1.49 -11.71 15.32
C LEU A 377 1.47 -10.31 15.93
N LEU A 378 2.58 -9.87 16.54
CA LEU A 378 2.70 -8.52 17.10
C LEU A 378 2.53 -7.45 16.03
N ILE A 379 3.21 -7.59 14.90
CA ILE A 379 3.14 -6.65 13.78
C ILE A 379 1.72 -6.64 13.20
N GLY A 380 1.12 -7.81 12.95
CA GLY A 380 -0.22 -7.92 12.40
C GLY A 380 -1.29 -7.30 13.29
N PHE A 381 -1.26 -7.58 14.60
CA PHE A 381 -2.16 -6.95 15.56
C PHE A 381 -1.98 -5.44 15.60
N GLY A 382 -0.75 -4.97 15.68
CA GLY A 382 -0.43 -3.55 15.70
C GLY A 382 -0.91 -2.83 14.45
N MET A 383 -0.72 -3.43 13.27
CA MET A 383 -1.19 -2.88 12.00
C MET A 383 -2.69 -2.66 11.97
N GLY A 384 -3.49 -3.63 12.41
CA GLY A 384 -4.95 -3.47 12.44
C GLY A 384 -5.39 -2.31 13.33
N TRP A 385 -4.70 -2.10 14.47
CA TRP A 385 -4.95 -0.98 15.38
C TRP A 385 -4.45 0.37 14.87
N VAL A 386 -3.56 0.40 13.90
CA VAL A 386 -3.12 1.64 13.24
C VAL A 386 -3.98 1.94 12.02
N MET A 387 -4.14 0.97 11.09
CA MET A 387 -4.75 1.22 9.79
C MET A 387 -6.23 1.60 9.87
N ALA A 388 -7.04 0.82 10.60
CA ALA A 388 -8.48 1.04 10.66
C ALA A 388 -8.86 2.40 11.29
N PRO A 389 -8.32 2.79 12.47
CA PRO A 389 -8.57 4.11 13.03
C PRO A 389 -8.00 5.23 12.16
N SER A 390 -6.79 5.06 11.59
CA SER A 390 -6.17 6.12 10.79
C SER A 390 -7.00 6.44 9.54
N MET A 391 -7.54 5.43 8.83
CA MET A 391 -8.43 5.65 7.69
C MET A 391 -9.70 6.41 8.09
N ASN A 392 -10.28 6.09 9.25
CA ASN A 392 -11.47 6.76 9.76
C ASN A 392 -11.19 8.24 10.08
N TYR A 393 -10.09 8.51 10.80
CA TYR A 393 -9.75 9.86 11.23
C TYR A 393 -9.10 10.72 10.14
N ALA A 394 -8.52 10.12 9.11
CA ALA A 394 -8.03 10.82 7.93
C ALA A 394 -9.14 11.59 7.20
N THR A 395 -10.37 11.09 7.24
CA THR A 395 -11.56 11.70 6.62
C THR A 395 -12.47 12.40 7.63
N TYR A 396 -12.12 12.40 8.91
CA TYR A 396 -12.96 12.99 9.96
C TYR A 396 -13.06 14.50 9.83
N ARG A 397 -14.29 15.04 9.82
CA ARG A 397 -14.58 16.48 9.66
C ARG A 397 -13.95 17.11 8.42
N VAL A 398 -13.79 16.34 7.35
CA VAL A 398 -13.36 16.84 6.07
C VAL A 398 -14.60 17.26 5.27
N GLU A 399 -14.53 18.40 4.59
CA GLU A 399 -15.60 18.83 3.70
C GLU A 399 -15.86 17.77 2.61
N PRO A 400 -17.12 17.58 2.18
CA PRO A 400 -17.44 16.54 1.19
C PRO A 400 -16.61 16.61 -0.09
N GLY A 401 -16.22 17.82 -0.52
CA GLY A 401 -15.36 18.03 -1.69
C GLY A 401 -13.91 17.57 -1.49
N ASP A 402 -13.43 17.50 -0.26
CA ASP A 402 -12.04 17.11 0.07
C ASP A 402 -11.89 15.65 0.52
N ALA A 403 -12.99 14.92 0.72
CA ALA A 403 -12.96 13.55 1.24
C ALA A 403 -12.12 12.60 0.35
N GLY A 404 -12.18 12.80 -0.97
CA GLY A 404 -11.36 12.06 -1.93
C GLY A 404 -9.85 12.30 -1.75
N VAL A 405 -9.47 13.58 -1.61
CA VAL A 405 -8.06 13.98 -1.41
C VAL A 405 -7.55 13.48 -0.07
N ALA A 406 -8.35 13.57 1.00
CA ALA A 406 -7.99 13.08 2.32
C ALA A 406 -7.73 11.56 2.33
N SER A 407 -8.60 10.78 1.67
CA SER A 407 -8.40 9.33 1.51
C SER A 407 -7.19 9.00 0.63
N ALA A 408 -7.00 9.73 -0.46
CA ALA A 408 -5.83 9.56 -1.33
C ALA A 408 -4.52 9.87 -0.60
N THR A 409 -4.52 10.87 0.30
CA THR A 409 -3.35 11.24 1.12
C THR A 409 -2.89 10.09 2.02
N VAL A 410 -3.81 9.30 2.60
CA VAL A 410 -3.44 8.10 3.37
C VAL A 410 -2.68 7.11 2.50
N ASN A 411 -3.23 6.78 1.33
CA ASN A 411 -2.61 5.82 0.40
C ASN A 411 -1.28 6.36 -0.13
N THR A 412 -1.19 7.64 -0.46
CA THR A 412 0.05 8.30 -0.87
C THR A 412 1.10 8.22 0.24
N GLY A 413 0.74 8.57 1.48
CA GLY A 413 1.63 8.45 2.65
C GLY A 413 2.11 7.02 2.86
N GLN A 414 1.23 6.04 2.73
CA GLN A 414 1.58 4.62 2.81
C GLN A 414 2.61 4.21 1.75
N GLN A 415 2.41 4.60 0.50
CA GLN A 415 3.31 4.23 -0.60
C GLN A 415 4.66 4.95 -0.51
N ILE A 416 4.67 6.22 -0.11
CA ILE A 416 5.90 6.97 0.15
C ILE A 416 6.66 6.33 1.30
N GLY A 417 6.00 6.04 2.42
CA GLY A 417 6.58 5.35 3.55
C GLY A 417 7.18 4.00 3.17
N ALA A 418 6.44 3.20 2.39
CA ALA A 418 6.91 1.93 1.86
C ALA A 418 8.16 2.08 0.99
N SER A 419 8.17 3.05 0.08
CA SER A 419 9.27 3.30 -0.85
C SER A 419 10.55 3.73 -0.15
N VAL A 420 10.45 4.79 0.67
CA VAL A 420 11.57 5.32 1.46
C VAL A 420 12.06 4.29 2.49
N GLY A 421 11.11 3.62 3.16
CA GLY A 421 11.42 2.60 4.16
C GLY A 421 12.17 1.41 3.57
N THR A 422 11.69 0.89 2.44
CA THR A 422 12.34 -0.22 1.75
C THR A 422 13.76 0.16 1.32
N ALA A 423 13.94 1.34 0.73
CA ALA A 423 15.26 1.82 0.31
C ALA A 423 16.21 1.98 1.50
N LEU A 424 15.78 2.70 2.54
CA LEU A 424 16.59 2.98 3.73
C LEU A 424 16.98 1.71 4.48
N LEU A 425 15.99 0.89 4.84
CA LEU A 425 16.22 -0.27 5.70
C LEU A 425 16.95 -1.40 4.95
N ASN A 426 16.70 -1.58 3.64
CA ASN A 426 17.50 -2.52 2.87
C ASN A 426 18.95 -2.06 2.73
N THR A 427 19.21 -0.77 2.50
CA THR A 427 20.58 -0.24 2.45
C THR A 427 21.33 -0.45 3.78
N ILE A 428 20.66 -0.21 4.92
CA ILE A 428 21.23 -0.50 6.24
C ILE A 428 21.53 -1.99 6.39
N ALA A 429 20.61 -2.85 5.95
CA ALA A 429 20.80 -4.29 6.03
C ALA A 429 21.95 -4.77 5.14
N THR A 430 22.02 -4.31 3.88
CA THR A 430 23.10 -4.71 2.94
C THR A 430 24.47 -4.19 3.39
N SER A 431 24.54 -2.94 3.87
CA SER A 431 25.78 -2.38 4.44
C SER A 431 26.26 -3.18 5.66
N ALA A 432 25.35 -3.57 6.56
CA ALA A 432 25.70 -4.38 7.73
C ALA A 432 26.09 -5.82 7.32
N THR A 433 25.47 -6.39 6.31
CA THR A 433 25.84 -7.68 5.73
C THR A 433 27.26 -7.63 5.15
N ALA A 434 27.57 -6.61 4.35
CA ALA A 434 28.89 -6.42 3.76
C ALA A 434 29.98 -6.24 4.83
N ALA A 435 29.72 -5.43 5.86
CA ALA A 435 30.65 -5.23 6.97
C ALA A 435 30.91 -6.53 7.76
N TYR A 436 29.85 -7.35 7.95
CA TYR A 436 29.99 -8.65 8.61
C TYR A 436 30.85 -9.61 7.80
N LEU A 437 30.61 -9.70 6.48
CA LEU A 437 31.42 -10.53 5.57
C LEU A 437 32.90 -10.12 5.55
N ALA A 438 33.18 -8.82 5.59
CA ALA A 438 34.54 -8.30 5.60
C ALA A 438 35.31 -8.57 6.90
N SER A 439 34.59 -8.76 8.03
CA SER A 439 35.20 -8.89 9.38
C SER A 439 35.29 -10.34 9.87
N HIS A 440 34.72 -11.33 9.13
CA HIS A 440 34.72 -12.73 9.58
C HIS A 440 35.38 -13.66 8.56
N ALA A 441 36.04 -14.68 9.09
CA ALA A 441 36.71 -15.70 8.26
C ALA A 441 35.70 -16.55 7.47
N PRO A 442 36.04 -17.02 6.27
CA PRO A 442 35.18 -17.86 5.47
C PRO A 442 34.70 -19.12 6.20
N SER A 443 33.39 -19.32 6.24
CA SER A 443 32.75 -20.52 6.79
C SER A 443 31.57 -20.93 5.91
N ARG A 444 31.05 -22.17 6.09
CA ARG A 444 29.89 -22.64 5.31
C ARG A 444 28.62 -21.85 5.62
N THR A 445 28.50 -21.27 6.78
CA THR A 445 27.32 -20.50 7.24
C THR A 445 27.52 -18.99 7.11
N LEU A 446 28.74 -18.51 6.79
CA LEU A 446 29.12 -17.10 6.81
C LEU A 446 28.11 -16.22 6.06
N HIS A 447 27.67 -16.64 4.87
CA HIS A 447 26.75 -15.84 4.07
C HIS A 447 25.36 -15.74 4.72
N ALA A 448 24.85 -16.85 5.27
CA ALA A 448 23.58 -16.87 6.00
C ALA A 448 23.64 -16.01 7.28
N ASP A 449 24.74 -16.16 8.05
CA ASP A 449 24.96 -15.39 9.28
C ASP A 449 25.05 -13.88 8.98
N ALA A 450 25.75 -13.51 7.90
CA ALA A 450 25.88 -12.12 7.45
C ALA A 450 24.53 -11.52 7.02
N LEU A 451 23.72 -12.25 6.23
CA LEU A 451 22.39 -11.81 5.82
C LEU A 451 21.50 -11.57 7.05
N VAL A 452 21.47 -12.53 7.97
CA VAL A 452 20.64 -12.41 9.17
C VAL A 452 21.09 -11.25 10.05
N HIS A 453 22.44 -11.03 10.18
CA HIS A 453 22.98 -9.88 10.89
C HIS A 453 22.51 -8.56 10.25
N GLY A 454 22.52 -8.49 8.92
CA GLY A 454 22.00 -7.35 8.17
C GLY A 454 20.52 -7.10 8.42
N PHE A 455 19.68 -8.15 8.32
CA PHE A 455 18.25 -8.03 8.59
C PHE A 455 17.96 -7.60 10.04
N ALA A 456 18.68 -8.14 11.02
CA ALA A 456 18.55 -7.74 12.43
C ALA A 456 18.81 -6.24 12.62
N ARG A 457 19.83 -5.68 11.95
CA ARG A 457 20.09 -4.22 11.95
C ARG A 457 18.95 -3.43 11.30
N GLY A 458 18.45 -3.89 10.15
CA GLY A 458 17.30 -3.28 9.48
C GLY A 458 16.06 -3.26 10.38
N TYR A 459 15.73 -4.38 11.01
CA TYR A 459 14.62 -4.47 11.97
C TYR A 459 14.81 -3.57 13.18
N THR A 460 16.01 -3.47 13.73
CA THR A 460 16.29 -2.58 14.87
C THR A 460 16.01 -1.12 14.50
N VAL A 461 16.50 -0.67 13.35
CA VAL A 461 16.26 0.72 12.89
C VAL A 461 14.79 0.94 12.59
N GLY A 462 14.12 -0.02 11.94
CA GLY A 462 12.66 0.02 11.71
C GLY A 462 11.86 0.13 13.01
N ALA A 463 12.24 -0.64 14.04
CA ALA A 463 11.64 -0.57 15.36
C ALA A 463 11.80 0.81 16.00
N VAL A 464 12.97 1.42 15.90
CA VAL A 464 13.24 2.78 16.43
C VAL A 464 12.38 3.82 15.69
N ILE A 465 12.28 3.74 14.35
CA ILE A 465 11.46 4.66 13.56
C ILE A 465 9.99 4.56 13.96
N VAL A 466 9.43 3.34 14.08
CA VAL A 466 8.03 3.15 14.45
C VAL A 466 7.78 3.51 15.92
N ALA A 467 8.74 3.26 16.83
CA ALA A 467 8.64 3.70 18.22
C ALA A 467 8.65 5.23 18.33
N ALA A 468 9.50 5.92 17.56
CA ALA A 468 9.49 7.37 17.49
C ALA A 468 8.14 7.89 16.93
N ALA A 469 7.58 7.21 15.93
CA ALA A 469 6.23 7.51 15.43
C ALA A 469 5.17 7.41 16.53
N ALA A 470 5.24 6.38 17.38
CA ALA A 470 4.31 6.23 18.49
C ALA A 470 4.39 7.42 19.46
N VAL A 471 5.59 7.89 19.80
CA VAL A 471 5.79 9.06 20.66
C VAL A 471 5.28 10.34 20.01
N ILE A 472 5.59 10.57 18.73
CA ILE A 472 5.13 11.76 17.98
C ILE A 472 3.60 11.79 17.89
N VAL A 473 2.98 10.67 17.51
CA VAL A 473 1.53 10.55 17.42
C VAL A 473 0.88 10.73 18.80
N ALA A 474 1.49 10.18 19.85
CA ALA A 474 1.04 10.38 21.22
C ALA A 474 1.07 11.86 21.65
N ALA A 475 2.05 12.62 21.19
CA ALA A 475 2.17 14.04 21.51
C ALA A 475 1.23 14.93 20.67
N LEU A 476 1.07 14.63 19.38
CA LEU A 476 0.33 15.47 18.44
C LEU A 476 -1.17 15.17 18.41
N MET A 477 -1.57 13.91 18.54
CA MET A 477 -2.96 13.49 18.38
C MET A 477 -3.76 13.80 19.66
N ASN A 478 -4.53 14.86 19.60
CA ASN A 478 -5.39 15.30 20.70
C ASN A 478 -6.85 15.34 20.24
N THR A 479 -7.54 14.22 20.30
CA THR A 479 -8.97 14.16 19.98
C THR A 479 -9.81 14.00 21.24
N PRO A 480 -10.87 14.81 21.40
CA PRO A 480 -11.89 14.57 22.41
C PRO A 480 -12.51 13.18 22.21
N ARG A 481 -12.91 12.52 23.28
CA ARG A 481 -13.74 11.31 23.20
C ARG A 481 -14.92 11.56 22.27
N PRO A 482 -15.30 10.61 21.39
CA PRO A 482 -16.59 10.69 20.72
C PRO A 482 -17.67 10.89 21.79
N ALA A 483 -18.52 11.91 21.65
CA ALA A 483 -19.62 12.10 22.55
C ALA A 483 -20.50 10.84 22.45
N SER A 484 -20.57 10.09 23.54
CA SER A 484 -21.44 8.92 23.65
C SER A 484 -22.88 9.40 23.42
N GLY A 485 -23.43 9.14 22.23
CA GLY A 485 -24.86 9.37 22.01
C GLY A 485 -25.30 10.10 20.75
N THR A 486 -24.42 10.58 19.87
CA THR A 486 -24.88 11.17 18.61
C THR A 486 -24.05 10.60 17.44
N VAL A 487 -24.53 9.49 16.90
CA VAL A 487 -24.38 9.26 15.46
C VAL A 487 -25.30 10.31 14.83
N GLU A 488 -24.78 11.50 14.55
CA GLU A 488 -25.49 12.45 13.73
C GLU A 488 -25.62 11.81 12.35
N PRO A 489 -26.83 11.50 11.87
CA PRO A 489 -26.99 11.00 10.52
C PRO A 489 -26.42 12.06 9.59
N ALA A 490 -25.63 11.63 8.61
CA ALA A 490 -25.12 12.51 7.59
C ALA A 490 -26.27 13.39 7.07
N PRO A 491 -26.04 14.73 6.91
CA PRO A 491 -27.11 15.62 6.49
C PRO A 491 -27.76 15.08 5.22
N ALA A 492 -29.07 14.85 5.28
CA ALA A 492 -29.86 14.49 4.14
C ALA A 492 -29.73 15.65 3.13
N PHE A 493 -29.16 15.35 1.97
CA PHE A 493 -29.15 16.28 0.86
C PHE A 493 -30.60 16.54 0.45
N SER A 494 -31.13 17.70 0.85
CA SER A 494 -32.35 18.28 0.31
C SER A 494 -31.98 19.12 -0.91
N GLY A 495 -32.58 18.76 -2.05
CA GLY A 495 -32.58 19.54 -3.28
C GLY A 495 -31.85 18.91 -4.44
#